data_cce3cc12822c0be03a63b1ac3ed1c36b
#
_entry.id   cce3cc12822c0be03a63b1ac3ed1c36b
#
_cell.length_a   1.000
_cell.length_b   1.000
_cell.length_c   1.000
_cell.angle_alpha   90.00
_cell.angle_beta   90.00
_cell.angle_gamma   90.00
#
_symmetry.space_group_name_H-M   'P 1'
#
loop_
_entity.id
_entity.type
_entity.pdbx_description
1 polymer ?
#
loop_
_entity_poly.entity_id
_entity_poly.type
_entity_poly.pdbx_seq_one_letter_code
_entity_poly.pdbx_strand_id
1 'polypeptide(L)'
;MNLNNVYNFKNPVKHFLNIDNLEFPSNITEYPIDNLTWTEPIKFRIYKEKDKYRTLKMPNILNFVAAYYHYKNLPEFEDIQSSDWVHKRLVANVDTGDFASGQYDLQLEGDFNCLCIYDNLIRLDIKEYYGRIYTHNLDFSNQEERYLTNMNTGATNGLLMGNYLSLYFAEEYLSKISHSLENKFIENEIECDFSYFSDDFYFFCNKKDNEEVVRIFDEVLESYNLERSDKKRIWTYESFNNYNLVARYWKKLVAHCNMRFKSEKTNNKLYFINQMVYRMSNLDDDKLKRVFINNVFKIRYFRELPLEKFQVKEYDYHQLCFLMNFSPEAMLYSVDRFAEMKAFKKEKLHHFFKVRYRECLKKNYNEEQLYYFYAISIFGYSDIIEENKGLVAKSNNQILISYYLRDNLFGQEEINFLKNLTDEEYWFQNYHLILYSSELMNDIEASIENFLIPKTVVLSQCNKQSKSNKREEYMKFYKTNLENEKAIIREIPFVKEVISEYLELKMKESEKMFEDSDKWGE
;
A
#
# COMPACT_ATOMS: atom_id res chain seq x y z
N MET A 1 -7.07 7.72 -15.64
CA MET A 1 -5.92 7.29 -14.81
C MET A 1 -6.23 7.66 -13.37
N ASN A 2 -5.99 6.77 -12.43
CA ASN A 2 -6.36 7.00 -11.03
C ASN A 2 -5.11 7.44 -10.23
N LEU A 3 -5.01 8.75 -9.92
CA LEU A 3 -3.89 9.32 -9.18
C LEU A 3 -3.75 8.73 -7.76
N ASN A 4 -4.85 8.30 -7.13
CA ASN A 4 -4.79 7.64 -5.83
C ASN A 4 -3.98 6.34 -5.90
N ASN A 5 -4.11 5.59 -7.01
CA ASN A 5 -3.42 4.32 -7.21
C ASN A 5 -1.90 4.49 -7.36
N VAL A 6 -1.45 5.57 -7.98
CA VAL A 6 -0.01 5.85 -8.14
C VAL A 6 0.57 6.57 -6.93
N TYR A 7 -0.23 7.40 -6.25
CA TYR A 7 0.20 8.10 -5.05
C TYR A 7 0.42 7.16 -3.86
N ASN A 8 -0.44 6.16 -3.69
CA ASN A 8 -0.31 5.14 -2.64
C ASN A 8 -0.48 3.73 -3.25
N PHE A 9 0.62 3.25 -3.86
CA PHE A 9 0.65 1.99 -4.57
C PHE A 9 0.63 0.79 -3.60
N LYS A 10 -0.14 -0.26 -3.96
CA LYS A 10 -0.28 -1.51 -3.20
C LYS A 10 -0.91 -1.39 -1.81
N ASN A 11 -0.97 -0.24 -1.21
CA ASN A 11 -1.50 -0.07 0.14
C ASN A 11 -3.01 0.25 0.09
N PRO A 12 -3.86 -0.44 0.87
CA PRO A 12 -5.31 -0.18 0.94
C PRO A 12 -5.69 1.24 1.36
N VAL A 13 -4.79 2.00 1.98
CA VAL A 13 -5.02 3.41 2.33
C VAL A 13 -5.42 4.26 1.12
N LYS A 14 -5.00 3.89 -0.11
CA LYS A 14 -5.44 4.55 -1.35
C LYS A 14 -6.96 4.64 -1.51
N HIS A 15 -7.70 3.70 -0.95
CA HIS A 15 -9.17 3.70 -1.04
C HIS A 15 -9.81 4.82 -0.23
N PHE A 16 -9.11 5.34 0.78
CA PHE A 16 -9.55 6.46 1.61
C PHE A 16 -9.21 7.83 1.01
N LEU A 17 -8.36 7.90 -0.02
CA LEU A 17 -7.89 9.13 -0.64
C LEU A 17 -8.72 9.50 -1.86
N ASN A 18 -8.82 10.81 -2.15
CA ASN A 18 -9.58 11.38 -3.25
C ASN A 18 -8.78 12.40 -4.04
N ILE A 19 -7.54 12.05 -4.40
CA ILE A 19 -6.61 12.93 -5.10
C ILE A 19 -7.12 13.27 -6.51
N ASP A 20 -7.82 12.34 -7.16
CA ASP A 20 -8.42 12.55 -8.48
C ASP A 20 -9.50 13.66 -8.50
N ASN A 21 -10.05 14.02 -7.33
CA ASN A 21 -11.04 15.10 -7.20
C ASN A 21 -10.41 16.49 -7.12
N LEU A 22 -9.09 16.57 -6.91
CA LEU A 22 -8.40 17.84 -6.78
C LEU A 22 -8.21 18.53 -8.14
N GLU A 23 -8.21 19.84 -8.11
CA GLU A 23 -7.91 20.67 -9.28
C GLU A 23 -6.42 21.02 -9.29
N PHE A 24 -5.75 20.66 -10.37
CA PHE A 24 -4.34 20.93 -10.57
C PHE A 24 -4.15 22.09 -11.56
N PRO A 25 -2.99 22.78 -11.54
CA PRO A 25 -2.65 23.77 -12.56
C PRO A 25 -2.81 23.19 -13.98
N SER A 26 -3.29 23.99 -14.93
CA SER A 26 -3.56 23.55 -16.31
C SER A 26 -2.32 23.00 -17.02
N ASN A 27 -1.12 23.42 -16.60
CA ASN A 27 0.17 22.96 -17.11
C ASN A 27 0.81 21.86 -16.24
N ILE A 28 0.04 21.14 -15.42
CA ILE A 28 0.58 20.14 -14.48
C ILE A 28 1.39 19.02 -15.17
N THR A 29 1.08 18.73 -16.43
CA THR A 29 1.80 17.75 -17.24
C THR A 29 3.22 18.17 -17.62
N GLU A 30 3.49 19.47 -17.62
CA GLU A 30 4.78 20.08 -17.94
C GLU A 30 5.16 21.11 -16.85
N TYR A 31 4.84 20.80 -15.60
CA TYR A 31 4.97 21.74 -14.50
C TYR A 31 6.44 22.02 -14.17
N PRO A 32 6.90 23.28 -14.27
CA PRO A 32 8.31 23.60 -14.11
C PRO A 32 8.81 23.29 -12.70
N ILE A 33 9.97 22.62 -12.60
CA ILE A 33 10.60 22.29 -11.32
C ILE A 33 10.89 23.55 -10.48
N ASP A 34 11.11 24.69 -11.12
CA ASP A 34 11.37 25.96 -10.42
C ASP A 34 10.14 26.54 -9.71
N ASN A 35 8.96 26.04 -10.02
CA ASN A 35 7.71 26.34 -9.29
C ASN A 35 7.55 25.51 -8.01
N LEU A 36 8.34 24.45 -7.85
CA LEU A 36 8.29 23.55 -6.70
C LEU A 36 9.42 23.86 -5.70
N THR A 37 9.20 23.49 -4.45
CA THR A 37 10.19 23.55 -3.38
C THR A 37 10.23 22.27 -2.58
N TRP A 38 11.18 22.16 -1.67
CA TRP A 38 11.25 21.05 -0.72
C TRP A 38 10.02 21.03 0.17
N THR A 39 9.44 19.87 0.32
CA THR A 39 8.28 19.66 1.19
C THR A 39 8.52 18.48 2.12
N GLU A 40 7.95 18.53 3.31
CA GLU A 40 8.02 17.43 4.27
C GLU A 40 6.89 16.43 4.02
N PRO A 41 7.20 15.12 3.77
CA PRO A 41 6.18 14.11 3.61
C PRO A 41 5.53 13.76 4.95
N ILE A 42 4.23 13.45 4.94
CA ILE A 42 3.58 12.91 6.13
C ILE A 42 4.04 11.48 6.39
N LYS A 43 4.12 11.12 7.67
CA LYS A 43 4.52 9.79 8.13
C LYS A 43 3.29 8.96 8.46
N PHE A 44 3.20 7.76 7.88
CA PHE A 44 2.08 6.85 8.06
C PHE A 44 2.57 5.43 8.36
N ARG A 45 2.19 4.86 9.50
CA ARG A 45 2.64 3.53 9.93
C ARG A 45 1.76 2.44 9.37
N ILE A 46 2.38 1.49 8.65
CA ILE A 46 1.76 0.27 8.14
C ILE A 46 2.36 -0.96 8.81
N TYR A 47 1.58 -2.01 8.90
CA TYR A 47 2.02 -3.29 9.45
C TYR A 47 3.12 -3.92 8.59
N LYS A 48 4.16 -4.45 9.23
CA LYS A 48 5.20 -5.24 8.58
C LYS A 48 5.17 -6.70 9.03
N GLU A 49 5.26 -6.91 10.32
CA GLU A 49 5.19 -8.20 11.01
C GLU A 49 4.78 -7.97 12.47
N LYS A 50 4.55 -9.02 13.25
CA LYS A 50 4.13 -8.89 14.64
C LYS A 50 5.04 -7.90 15.40
N ASP A 51 4.42 -6.91 16.01
CA ASP A 51 5.05 -5.84 16.77
C ASP A 51 6.03 -4.94 15.99
N LYS A 52 6.08 -5.06 14.64
CA LYS A 52 6.91 -4.21 13.78
C LYS A 52 6.08 -3.52 12.72
N TYR A 53 6.37 -2.23 12.54
CA TYR A 53 5.71 -1.36 11.58
C TYR A 53 6.73 -0.72 10.64
N ARG A 54 6.31 -0.45 9.41
CA ARG A 54 7.03 0.40 8.46
C ARG A 54 6.40 1.77 8.47
N THR A 55 7.22 2.80 8.29
CA THR A 55 6.72 4.15 8.06
C THR A 55 6.73 4.44 6.57
N LEU A 56 5.54 4.57 5.99
CA LEU A 56 5.37 5.20 4.68
C LEU A 56 5.57 6.70 4.82
N LYS A 57 6.16 7.30 3.79
CA LYS A 57 6.28 8.74 3.66
C LYS A 57 5.44 9.18 2.48
N MET A 58 4.33 9.85 2.74
CA MET A 58 3.40 10.33 1.71
C MET A 58 3.74 11.79 1.38
N PRO A 59 4.24 12.09 0.17
CA PRO A 59 4.71 13.41 -0.20
C PRO A 59 3.58 14.43 -0.34
N ASN A 60 3.93 15.71 -0.39
CA ASN A 60 2.97 16.75 -0.78
C ASN A 60 2.38 16.45 -2.15
N ILE A 61 1.05 16.60 -2.29
CA ILE A 61 0.31 16.14 -3.48
C ILE A 61 0.71 16.91 -4.73
N LEU A 62 0.88 18.23 -4.66
CA LEU A 62 1.30 19.03 -5.81
C LEU A 62 2.68 18.57 -6.32
N ASN A 63 3.63 18.40 -5.40
CA ASN A 63 4.97 17.91 -5.74
C ASN A 63 4.93 16.52 -6.38
N PHE A 64 4.13 15.61 -5.81
CA PHE A 64 4.01 14.25 -6.32
C PHE A 64 3.39 14.21 -7.73
N VAL A 65 2.29 14.91 -7.94
CA VAL A 65 1.58 14.88 -9.22
C VAL A 65 2.41 15.53 -10.33
N ALA A 66 3.10 16.64 -10.02
CA ALA A 66 4.03 17.27 -10.95
C ALA A 66 5.20 16.32 -11.30
N ALA A 67 5.82 15.67 -10.30
CA ALA A 67 6.86 14.66 -10.52
C ALA A 67 6.37 13.49 -11.36
N TYR A 68 5.18 12.97 -11.03
CA TYR A 68 4.60 11.84 -11.74
C TYR A 68 4.39 12.13 -13.23
N TYR A 69 3.81 13.28 -13.58
CA TYR A 69 3.61 13.66 -14.97
C TYR A 69 4.92 13.98 -15.68
N HIS A 70 5.88 14.61 -15.00
CA HIS A 70 7.19 14.87 -15.57
C HIS A 70 7.86 13.55 -16.03
N TYR A 71 8.01 12.59 -15.12
CA TYR A 71 8.65 11.30 -15.46
C TYR A 71 7.84 10.49 -16.46
N LYS A 72 6.50 10.49 -16.36
CA LYS A 72 5.64 9.78 -17.30
C LYS A 72 5.80 10.24 -18.76
N ASN A 73 6.19 11.49 -18.97
CA ASN A 73 6.41 12.07 -20.30
C ASN A 73 7.82 11.74 -20.85
N LEU A 74 8.71 11.16 -20.05
CA LEU A 74 10.01 10.69 -20.53
C LEU A 74 9.81 9.43 -21.38
N PRO A 75 10.49 9.32 -22.55
CA PRO A 75 10.36 8.15 -23.43
C PRO A 75 10.69 6.83 -22.72
N GLU A 76 11.68 6.84 -21.85
CA GLU A 76 12.20 5.68 -21.13
C GLU A 76 11.21 5.15 -20.08
N PHE A 77 10.23 5.97 -19.66
CA PHE A 77 9.31 5.59 -18.58
C PHE A 77 8.39 4.42 -18.93
N GLU A 78 8.04 4.22 -20.20
CA GLU A 78 7.22 3.08 -20.64
C GLU A 78 8.07 1.82 -20.85
N ASP A 79 9.30 1.97 -21.33
CA ASP A 79 10.18 0.85 -21.68
C ASP A 79 10.68 0.06 -20.47
N ILE A 80 10.89 0.70 -19.33
CA ILE A 80 11.45 0.06 -18.13
C ILE A 80 10.51 -0.97 -17.52
N GLN A 81 9.19 -0.84 -17.66
CA GLN A 81 8.25 -1.88 -17.21
C GLN A 81 8.34 -3.17 -18.00
N SER A 82 8.77 -3.09 -19.25
CA SER A 82 8.91 -4.22 -20.17
C SER A 82 10.32 -4.79 -20.25
N SER A 83 11.34 -4.08 -19.79
CA SER A 83 12.74 -4.37 -20.10
C SER A 83 13.33 -5.60 -19.39
N ASP A 84 12.73 -6.13 -18.34
CA ASP A 84 13.24 -7.30 -17.61
C ASP A 84 12.15 -8.32 -17.29
N TRP A 85 11.43 -8.78 -18.31
CA TRP A 85 10.41 -9.82 -18.18
C TRP A 85 10.95 -11.18 -17.75
N VAL A 86 12.21 -11.44 -18.02
CA VAL A 86 12.83 -12.75 -17.76
C VAL A 86 13.03 -12.97 -16.27
N HIS A 87 13.48 -11.95 -15.54
CA HIS A 87 13.85 -12.09 -14.14
C HIS A 87 12.81 -11.52 -13.16
N LYS A 88 11.93 -10.65 -13.63
CA LYS A 88 10.93 -9.97 -12.79
C LYS A 88 9.73 -10.87 -12.46
N ARG A 89 9.48 -11.10 -11.19
CA ARG A 89 8.40 -11.99 -10.75
C ARG A 89 7.00 -11.40 -10.83
N LEU A 90 6.85 -10.12 -10.54
CA LEU A 90 5.54 -9.45 -10.53
C LEU A 90 5.64 -8.11 -11.24
N VAL A 91 4.62 -7.79 -12.03
CA VAL A 91 4.52 -6.52 -12.75
C VAL A 91 3.48 -5.61 -12.08
N ALA A 92 3.84 -4.34 -11.91
CA ALA A 92 2.95 -3.34 -11.36
C ALA A 92 1.85 -2.99 -12.37
N ASN A 93 0.61 -2.88 -11.87
CA ASN A 93 -0.53 -2.39 -12.64
C ASN A 93 -1.04 -1.09 -12.02
N VAL A 94 -0.83 0.02 -12.72
CA VAL A 94 -1.23 1.36 -12.25
C VAL A 94 -2.74 1.54 -12.21
N ASP A 95 -3.50 0.80 -13.02
CA ASP A 95 -4.97 0.91 -13.05
C ASP A 95 -5.60 0.35 -11.77
N THR A 96 -5.03 -0.73 -11.23
CA THR A 96 -5.44 -1.27 -9.93
C THR A 96 -4.64 -0.69 -8.76
N GLY A 97 -3.50 -0.06 -9.04
CA GLY A 97 -2.54 0.38 -8.02
C GLY A 97 -1.98 -0.76 -7.19
N ASP A 98 -1.79 -1.93 -7.82
CA ASP A 98 -1.28 -3.15 -7.20
C ASP A 98 -0.50 -3.97 -8.25
N PHE A 99 0.12 -5.07 -7.84
CA PHE A 99 0.69 -6.03 -8.78
C PHE A 99 -0.42 -6.83 -9.48
N ALA A 100 -0.15 -7.22 -10.73
CA ALA A 100 -1.11 -7.97 -11.54
C ALA A 100 -1.49 -9.30 -10.87
N SER A 101 -2.79 -9.59 -10.85
CA SER A 101 -3.34 -10.81 -10.23
C SER A 101 -3.00 -12.06 -11.02
N GLY A 102 -2.71 -13.15 -10.33
CA GLY A 102 -2.41 -14.44 -10.95
C GLY A 102 -0.93 -14.65 -11.26
N GLN A 103 -0.13 -13.60 -11.45
CA GLN A 103 1.31 -13.72 -11.72
C GLN A 103 2.04 -14.51 -10.65
N TYR A 104 1.67 -14.36 -9.39
CA TYR A 104 2.29 -15.12 -8.30
C TYR A 104 2.11 -16.63 -8.45
N ASP A 105 0.93 -17.08 -8.89
CA ASP A 105 0.66 -18.51 -9.12
C ASP A 105 1.51 -19.04 -10.31
N LEU A 106 1.65 -18.25 -11.38
CA LEU A 106 2.51 -18.60 -12.52
C LEU A 106 3.98 -18.68 -12.14
N GLN A 107 4.45 -17.76 -11.30
CA GLN A 107 5.82 -17.79 -10.79
C GLN A 107 6.10 -19.01 -9.93
N LEU A 108 5.15 -19.46 -9.12
CA LEU A 108 5.28 -20.69 -8.37
C LEU A 108 5.43 -21.93 -9.28
N GLU A 109 4.71 -21.97 -10.39
CA GLU A 109 4.87 -23.03 -11.39
C GLU A 109 6.26 -22.97 -12.05
N GLY A 110 6.73 -21.77 -12.41
CA GLY A 110 8.09 -21.57 -12.91
C GLY A 110 9.16 -22.03 -11.93
N ASP A 111 9.00 -21.70 -10.64
CA ASP A 111 9.92 -22.14 -9.59
C ASP A 111 9.98 -23.68 -9.48
N PHE A 112 8.85 -24.37 -9.59
CA PHE A 112 8.84 -25.83 -9.63
C PHE A 112 9.55 -26.39 -10.85
N ASN A 113 9.41 -25.74 -12.02
CA ASN A 113 10.12 -26.15 -13.22
C ASN A 113 11.65 -25.98 -13.02
N CYS A 114 12.12 -24.85 -12.48
CA CYS A 114 13.52 -24.66 -12.15
C CYS A 114 14.03 -25.71 -11.14
N LEU A 115 13.24 -26.08 -10.13
CA LEU A 115 13.61 -27.11 -9.15
C LEU A 115 13.60 -28.54 -9.71
N CYS A 116 13.07 -28.77 -10.93
CA CYS A 116 13.27 -30.02 -11.66
C CYS A 116 14.63 -30.08 -12.36
N ILE A 117 15.25 -28.91 -12.63
CA ILE A 117 16.54 -28.78 -13.32
C ILE A 117 17.66 -28.65 -12.30
N TYR A 118 17.48 -27.76 -11.32
CA TYR A 118 18.46 -27.45 -10.28
C TYR A 118 18.09 -28.12 -8.95
N ASP A 119 19.10 -28.54 -8.21
CA ASP A 119 18.87 -29.22 -6.92
C ASP A 119 18.77 -28.26 -5.74
N ASN A 120 18.83 -26.94 -5.97
CA ASN A 120 18.85 -25.95 -4.91
C ASN A 120 18.20 -24.62 -5.29
N LEU A 121 17.59 -23.96 -4.29
CA LEU A 121 17.08 -22.60 -4.33
C LEU A 121 17.71 -21.77 -3.20
N ILE A 122 18.33 -20.66 -3.54
CA ILE A 122 18.83 -19.67 -2.59
C ILE A 122 17.92 -18.46 -2.64
N ARG A 123 17.43 -18.00 -1.50
CA ARG A 123 16.72 -16.73 -1.38
C ARG A 123 17.57 -15.73 -0.64
N LEU A 124 17.88 -14.61 -1.30
CA LEU A 124 18.67 -13.50 -0.76
C LEU A 124 17.83 -12.21 -0.79
N ASP A 125 18.20 -11.24 0.03
CA ASP A 125 17.46 -9.99 0.24
C ASP A 125 18.47 -8.84 0.29
N ILE A 126 18.15 -7.71 -0.33
CA ILE A 126 18.93 -6.48 -0.24
C ILE A 126 18.52 -5.74 1.03
N LYS A 127 19.52 -5.36 1.83
CA LYS A 127 19.31 -4.67 3.11
C LYS A 127 18.85 -3.23 2.89
N GLU A 128 17.68 -2.88 3.48
CA GLU A 128 17.15 -1.50 3.48
C GLU A 128 17.08 -0.85 2.09
N TYR A 129 16.70 -1.63 1.07
CA TYR A 129 16.85 -1.32 -0.34
C TYR A 129 16.42 0.10 -0.72
N TYR A 130 15.15 0.47 -0.49
CA TYR A 130 14.64 1.81 -0.81
C TYR A 130 15.40 2.94 -0.12
N GLY A 131 15.86 2.73 1.09
CA GLY A 131 16.61 3.71 1.88
C GLY A 131 18.04 3.93 1.41
N ARG A 132 18.58 3.00 0.60
CA ARG A 132 19.96 3.01 0.12
C ARG A 132 20.09 3.42 -1.34
N ILE A 133 18.99 3.63 -2.06
CA ILE A 133 19.05 4.14 -3.43
C ILE A 133 19.29 5.65 -3.39
N TYR A 134 20.44 6.09 -3.90
CA TYR A 134 20.74 7.50 -4.08
C TYR A 134 20.15 8.01 -5.38
N THR A 135 19.42 9.14 -5.35
CA THR A 135 18.75 9.70 -6.53
C THR A 135 19.71 10.06 -7.66
N HIS A 136 20.92 10.49 -7.34
CA HIS A 136 21.95 10.76 -8.36
C HIS A 136 22.57 9.51 -9.01
N ASN A 137 22.28 8.32 -8.53
CA ASN A 137 22.66 7.06 -9.21
C ASN A 137 21.60 6.62 -10.24
N LEU A 138 20.51 7.39 -10.42
CA LEU A 138 19.40 7.07 -11.31
C LEU A 138 19.53 7.68 -12.71
N ASP A 139 20.72 8.08 -13.13
CA ASP A 139 21.04 8.63 -14.47
C ASP A 139 20.18 9.85 -14.89
N PHE A 140 19.80 10.68 -13.92
CA PHE A 140 19.06 11.92 -14.16
C PHE A 140 19.95 13.13 -14.38
N SER A 141 19.43 14.10 -15.13
CA SER A 141 19.92 15.47 -15.02
C SER A 141 19.63 16.05 -13.62
N ASN A 142 20.42 17.03 -13.17
CA ASN A 142 20.18 17.70 -11.90
C ASN A 142 18.77 18.33 -11.77
N GLN A 143 18.12 18.65 -12.88
CA GLN A 143 16.75 19.19 -12.87
C GLN A 143 15.73 18.08 -12.64
N GLU A 144 15.91 16.94 -13.27
CA GLU A 144 15.04 15.78 -13.11
C GLU A 144 15.11 15.21 -11.70
N GLU A 145 16.30 15.08 -11.14
CA GLU A 145 16.50 14.64 -9.75
C GLU A 145 15.75 15.50 -8.74
N ARG A 146 15.61 16.80 -8.99
CA ARG A 146 14.91 17.73 -8.09
C ARG A 146 13.44 17.40 -7.90
N TYR A 147 12.76 16.75 -8.85
CA TYR A 147 11.38 16.33 -8.65
C TYR A 147 11.26 15.27 -7.54
N LEU A 148 12.22 14.35 -7.43
CA LEU A 148 12.25 13.37 -6.33
C LEU A 148 12.69 13.99 -5.00
N THR A 149 13.77 14.76 -5.02
CA THR A 149 14.33 15.37 -3.79
C THR A 149 13.40 16.42 -3.19
N ASN A 150 12.65 17.16 -4.01
CA ASN A 150 11.64 18.12 -3.52
C ASN A 150 10.51 17.44 -2.73
N MET A 151 10.21 16.20 -3.01
CA MET A 151 9.21 15.42 -2.24
C MET A 151 9.73 14.92 -0.89
N ASN A 152 11.06 14.95 -0.67
CA ASN A 152 11.71 14.39 0.51
C ASN A 152 12.66 15.39 1.18
N THR A 153 12.21 16.60 1.39
CA THR A 153 12.98 17.67 2.09
C THR A 153 14.35 17.97 1.48
N GLY A 154 14.55 17.73 0.20
CA GLY A 154 15.82 17.88 -0.49
C GLY A 154 16.80 16.73 -0.28
N ALA A 155 16.41 15.64 0.37
CA ALA A 155 17.26 14.49 0.60
C ALA A 155 17.51 13.73 -0.71
N THR A 156 18.76 13.38 -0.97
CA THR A 156 19.21 12.60 -2.14
C THR A 156 19.35 11.10 -1.83
N ASN A 157 19.28 10.71 -0.58
CA ASN A 157 19.37 9.33 -0.14
C ASN A 157 18.00 8.77 0.23
N GLY A 158 17.66 7.66 -0.39
CA GLY A 158 16.43 6.94 -0.17
C GLY A 158 15.24 7.45 -0.99
N LEU A 159 14.52 6.50 -1.56
CA LEU A 159 13.25 6.73 -2.22
C LEU A 159 12.09 6.67 -1.21
N LEU A 160 11.07 7.49 -1.41
CA LEU A 160 9.87 7.51 -0.56
C LEU A 160 9.04 6.25 -0.78
N MET A 161 9.10 5.30 0.15
CA MET A 161 8.33 4.06 0.08
C MET A 161 6.82 4.33 0.09
N GLY A 162 6.08 3.67 -0.80
CA GLY A 162 4.62 3.63 -0.81
C GLY A 162 3.96 4.26 -2.03
N ASN A 163 4.69 4.97 -2.87
CA ASN A 163 4.19 5.51 -4.14
C ASN A 163 4.77 4.78 -5.36
N TYR A 164 4.09 4.93 -6.50
CA TYR A 164 4.48 4.24 -7.74
C TYR A 164 5.81 4.73 -8.33
N LEU A 165 6.12 6.02 -8.23
CA LEU A 165 7.39 6.55 -8.75
C LEU A 165 8.59 5.90 -8.05
N SER A 166 8.54 5.79 -6.74
CA SER A 166 9.61 5.14 -5.98
C SER A 166 9.72 3.65 -6.30
N LEU A 167 8.59 2.97 -6.53
CA LEU A 167 8.60 1.59 -7.01
C LEU A 167 9.24 1.51 -8.39
N TYR A 168 8.84 2.37 -9.32
CA TYR A 168 9.34 2.40 -10.67
C TYR A 168 10.86 2.53 -10.72
N PHE A 169 11.43 3.52 -10.03
CA PHE A 169 12.89 3.72 -9.99
C PHE A 169 13.62 2.62 -9.22
N ALA A 170 13.01 2.05 -8.18
CA ALA A 170 13.58 0.89 -7.52
C ALA A 170 13.64 -0.33 -8.45
N GLU A 171 12.60 -0.57 -9.24
CA GLU A 171 12.56 -1.65 -10.23
C GLU A 171 13.54 -1.41 -11.39
N GLU A 172 13.73 -0.17 -11.85
CA GLU A 172 14.76 0.19 -12.81
C GLU A 172 16.15 -0.16 -12.30
N TYR A 173 16.42 0.19 -11.04
CA TYR A 173 17.72 -0.09 -10.43
C TYR A 173 17.95 -1.60 -10.27
N LEU A 174 16.91 -2.38 -9.95
CA LEU A 174 16.96 -3.85 -9.92
C LEU A 174 17.21 -4.46 -11.30
N SER A 175 16.65 -3.88 -12.36
CA SER A 175 16.91 -4.34 -13.73
C SER A 175 18.40 -4.22 -14.09
N LYS A 176 19.06 -3.12 -13.72
CA LYS A 176 20.51 -2.95 -13.91
C LYS A 176 21.33 -3.98 -13.11
N ILE A 177 20.94 -4.25 -11.86
CA ILE A 177 21.55 -5.28 -11.01
C ILE A 177 21.37 -6.66 -11.64
N SER A 178 20.16 -6.97 -12.12
CA SER A 178 19.81 -8.23 -12.77
C SER A 178 20.69 -8.51 -13.99
N HIS A 179 20.84 -7.54 -14.90
CA HIS A 179 21.74 -7.67 -16.06
C HIS A 179 23.22 -7.85 -15.65
N SER A 180 23.65 -7.16 -14.60
CA SER A 180 25.02 -7.34 -14.08
C SER A 180 25.23 -8.73 -13.50
N LEU A 181 24.23 -9.30 -12.82
CA LEU A 181 24.26 -10.68 -12.30
C LEU A 181 24.33 -11.69 -13.45
N GLU A 182 23.47 -11.55 -14.46
CA GLU A 182 23.44 -12.43 -15.63
C GLU A 182 24.83 -12.47 -16.31
N ASN A 183 25.43 -11.31 -16.59
CA ASN A 183 26.75 -11.21 -17.17
C ASN A 183 27.81 -11.89 -16.29
N LYS A 184 27.75 -11.68 -14.97
CA LYS A 184 28.71 -12.30 -14.04
C LYS A 184 28.56 -13.82 -13.97
N PHE A 185 27.35 -14.37 -14.01
CA PHE A 185 27.15 -15.82 -14.08
C PHE A 185 27.70 -16.41 -15.37
N ILE A 186 27.51 -15.74 -16.52
CA ILE A 186 28.09 -16.14 -17.80
C ILE A 186 29.64 -16.09 -17.76
N GLU A 187 30.23 -14.99 -17.27
CA GLU A 187 31.68 -14.83 -17.16
C GLU A 187 32.34 -15.91 -16.28
N ASN A 188 31.65 -16.36 -15.23
CA ASN A 188 32.18 -17.37 -14.30
C ASN A 188 31.71 -18.80 -14.63
N GLU A 189 31.04 -19.02 -15.76
CA GLU A 189 30.52 -20.32 -16.21
C GLU A 189 29.61 -21.00 -15.14
N ILE A 190 28.80 -20.21 -14.42
CA ILE A 190 27.87 -20.69 -13.43
C ILE A 190 26.49 -20.88 -14.06
N GLU A 191 25.99 -22.12 -14.02
CA GLU A 191 24.62 -22.44 -14.41
C GLU A 191 23.65 -22.04 -13.27
N CYS A 192 22.97 -20.90 -13.44
CA CYS A 192 22.04 -20.38 -12.45
C CYS A 192 20.89 -19.63 -13.15
N ASP A 193 19.67 -20.08 -12.92
CA ASP A 193 18.48 -19.29 -13.21
C ASP A 193 18.12 -18.44 -12.00
N PHE A 194 17.63 -17.24 -12.23
CA PHE A 194 17.19 -16.41 -11.11
C PHE A 194 16.02 -15.51 -11.48
N SER A 195 15.33 -15.06 -10.44
CA SER A 195 14.27 -14.08 -10.56
C SER A 195 14.22 -13.21 -9.30
N TYR A 196 13.58 -12.04 -9.37
CA TYR A 196 13.45 -11.17 -8.22
C TYR A 196 12.04 -10.59 -8.06
N PHE A 197 11.72 -10.25 -6.81
CA PHE A 197 10.53 -9.48 -6.45
C PHE A 197 10.90 -8.41 -5.44
N SER A 198 10.93 -7.14 -5.87
CA SER A 198 11.46 -6.05 -5.05
C SER A 198 12.89 -6.38 -4.59
N ASP A 199 13.17 -6.33 -3.30
CA ASP A 199 14.47 -6.63 -2.68
C ASP A 199 14.77 -8.12 -2.49
N ASP A 200 13.82 -9.02 -2.77
CA ASP A 200 13.98 -10.48 -2.65
C ASP A 200 14.44 -11.12 -3.97
N PHE A 201 15.61 -11.76 -4.00
CA PHE A 201 16.14 -12.54 -5.12
C PHE A 201 16.01 -14.03 -4.86
N TYR A 202 15.72 -14.79 -5.91
CA TYR A 202 15.52 -16.24 -5.92
C TYR A 202 16.47 -16.85 -6.95
N PHE A 203 17.51 -17.57 -6.50
CA PHE A 203 18.53 -18.19 -7.34
C PHE A 203 18.35 -19.70 -7.35
N PHE A 204 18.18 -20.29 -8.53
CA PHE A 204 18.10 -21.73 -8.76
C PHE A 204 19.44 -22.19 -9.33
N CYS A 205 20.16 -23.01 -8.59
CA CYS A 205 21.49 -23.50 -8.96
C CYS A 205 21.77 -24.85 -8.33
N ASN A 206 22.88 -25.49 -8.71
CA ASN A 206 23.33 -26.71 -8.07
C ASN A 206 24.04 -26.40 -6.75
N LYS A 207 23.95 -27.29 -5.77
CA LYS A 207 24.55 -27.10 -4.43
C LYS A 207 26.03 -26.79 -4.45
N LYS A 208 26.77 -27.34 -5.42
CA LYS A 208 28.20 -27.08 -5.58
C LYS A 208 28.50 -25.60 -5.85
N ASP A 209 27.55 -24.87 -6.46
CA ASP A 209 27.71 -23.48 -6.90
C ASP A 209 27.18 -22.46 -5.88
N ASN A 210 26.60 -22.92 -4.76
CA ASN A 210 25.96 -22.06 -3.76
C ASN A 210 26.81 -20.91 -3.23
N GLU A 211 28.06 -21.20 -2.88
CA GLU A 211 28.95 -20.19 -2.30
C GLU A 211 29.35 -19.16 -3.35
N GLU A 212 29.54 -19.62 -4.58
CA GLU A 212 29.90 -18.78 -5.69
C GLU A 212 28.74 -17.86 -6.12
N VAL A 213 27.52 -18.36 -6.17
CA VAL A 213 26.32 -17.54 -6.43
C VAL A 213 26.17 -16.43 -5.38
N VAL A 214 26.37 -16.75 -4.11
CA VAL A 214 26.32 -15.76 -3.03
C VAL A 214 27.46 -14.73 -3.16
N ARG A 215 28.67 -15.16 -3.50
CA ARG A 215 29.83 -14.27 -3.72
C ARG A 215 29.58 -13.31 -4.87
N ILE A 216 29.10 -13.81 -6.01
CA ILE A 216 28.78 -12.99 -7.19
C ILE A 216 27.69 -11.98 -6.85
N PHE A 217 26.65 -12.40 -6.11
CA PHE A 217 25.59 -11.48 -5.67
C PHE A 217 26.15 -10.36 -4.79
N ASP A 218 27.00 -10.70 -3.82
CA ASP A 218 27.63 -9.71 -2.93
C ASP A 218 28.53 -8.74 -3.73
N GLU A 219 29.33 -9.22 -4.67
CA GLU A 219 30.19 -8.38 -5.53
C GLU A 219 29.37 -7.43 -6.43
N VAL A 220 28.30 -7.93 -7.03
CA VAL A 220 27.42 -7.07 -7.84
C VAL A 220 26.76 -6.02 -6.96
N LEU A 221 26.23 -6.37 -5.79
CA LEU A 221 25.62 -5.39 -4.88
C LEU A 221 26.63 -4.32 -4.45
N GLU A 222 27.88 -4.70 -4.15
CA GLU A 222 28.93 -3.75 -3.77
C GLU A 222 29.18 -2.72 -4.88
N SER A 223 29.15 -3.14 -6.16
CA SER A 223 29.31 -2.22 -7.30
C SER A 223 28.19 -1.18 -7.41
N TYR A 224 27.03 -1.46 -6.82
CA TYR A 224 25.87 -0.56 -6.71
C TYR A 224 25.76 0.13 -5.34
N ASN A 225 26.78 0.05 -4.48
CA ASN A 225 26.77 0.55 -3.10
C ASN A 225 25.64 -0.03 -2.23
N LEU A 226 25.28 -1.27 -2.48
CA LEU A 226 24.27 -2.02 -1.74
C LEU A 226 24.92 -3.16 -0.95
N GLU A 227 24.17 -3.70 0.00
CA GLU A 227 24.56 -4.84 0.84
C GLU A 227 23.45 -5.87 0.90
N ARG A 228 23.84 -7.14 0.93
CA ARG A 228 22.92 -8.23 1.22
C ARG A 228 22.48 -8.21 2.69
N SER A 229 21.24 -8.60 2.94
CA SER A 229 20.73 -8.81 4.28
C SER A 229 21.14 -10.19 4.83
N ASP A 230 21.81 -10.24 5.96
CA ASP A 230 22.24 -11.50 6.59
C ASP A 230 21.08 -12.34 7.14
N LYS A 231 19.89 -11.75 7.23
CA LYS A 231 18.74 -12.36 7.92
C LYS A 231 17.94 -13.36 7.07
N LYS A 232 18.15 -13.38 5.75
CA LYS A 232 17.37 -14.20 4.83
C LYS A 232 18.31 -15.03 3.95
N ARG A 233 18.66 -16.21 4.43
CA ARG A 233 19.32 -17.24 3.61
C ARG A 233 18.52 -18.53 3.78
N ILE A 234 17.77 -18.92 2.75
CA ILE A 234 16.93 -20.11 2.78
C ILE A 234 17.46 -21.10 1.75
N TRP A 235 17.75 -22.31 2.18
CA TRP A 235 18.17 -23.42 1.35
C TRP A 235 17.00 -24.33 0.99
N THR A 236 17.04 -24.99 -0.11
CA THR A 236 15.97 -25.61 -0.89
C THR A 236 14.98 -26.49 -0.16
N TYR A 237 15.44 -27.44 0.63
CA TYR A 237 14.55 -28.44 1.20
C TYR A 237 13.58 -27.87 2.23
N GLU A 238 14.00 -26.87 2.96
CA GLU A 238 13.13 -26.17 3.92
C GLU A 238 12.12 -25.27 3.22
N SER A 239 12.53 -24.60 2.14
CA SER A 239 11.61 -23.76 1.37
C SER A 239 10.58 -24.54 0.60
N PHE A 240 10.84 -25.78 0.19
CA PHE A 240 9.86 -26.65 -0.46
C PHE A 240 8.70 -27.00 0.49
N ASN A 241 9.00 -27.26 1.75
CA ASN A 241 7.99 -27.51 2.79
C ASN A 241 7.18 -26.25 3.13
N ASN A 242 7.79 -25.07 3.01
CA ASN A 242 7.18 -23.77 3.26
C ASN A 242 6.67 -23.10 1.98
N TYR A 243 6.92 -23.70 0.81
CA TYR A 243 6.45 -23.18 -0.47
C TYR A 243 4.94 -23.29 -0.53
N ASN A 244 4.33 -22.14 -0.64
CA ASN A 244 2.93 -21.96 -0.31
C ASN A 244 2.00 -22.49 -1.42
N LEU A 245 1.83 -23.79 -1.53
CA LEU A 245 0.71 -24.42 -2.25
C LEU A 245 -0.66 -23.95 -1.73
N VAL A 246 -0.65 -23.14 -0.71
CA VAL A 246 -1.78 -22.58 0.01
C VAL A 246 -2.66 -21.78 -0.94
N ALA A 247 -2.14 -20.98 -1.87
CA ALA A 247 -2.97 -20.17 -2.77
C ALA A 247 -3.95 -21.04 -3.60
N ARG A 248 -3.50 -22.14 -4.21
CA ARG A 248 -4.39 -23.09 -4.93
C ARG A 248 -5.34 -23.82 -3.99
N TYR A 249 -4.89 -24.18 -2.82
CA TYR A 249 -5.71 -24.84 -1.81
C TYR A 249 -6.87 -23.97 -1.34
N TRP A 250 -6.67 -22.68 -1.28
CA TRP A 250 -7.69 -21.68 -0.93
C TRP A 250 -8.85 -21.64 -1.91
N LYS A 251 -8.55 -21.55 -3.20
CA LYS A 251 -9.57 -21.57 -4.25
C LYS A 251 -10.42 -22.83 -4.11
N LYS A 252 -9.80 -23.97 -3.83
CA LYS A 252 -10.50 -25.24 -3.58
C LYS A 252 -11.31 -25.23 -2.29
N LEU A 253 -10.78 -24.71 -1.19
CA LEU A 253 -11.49 -24.67 0.08
C LEU A 253 -12.76 -23.81 0.00
N VAL A 254 -12.66 -22.63 -0.57
CA VAL A 254 -13.81 -21.74 -0.73
C VAL A 254 -14.77 -22.27 -1.78
N ALA A 255 -14.28 -22.87 -2.85
CA ALA A 255 -15.13 -23.56 -3.81
C ALA A 255 -15.91 -24.73 -3.16
N HIS A 256 -15.28 -25.53 -2.31
CA HIS A 256 -15.94 -26.58 -1.54
C HIS A 256 -16.98 -26.02 -0.55
N CYS A 257 -16.67 -24.93 0.13
CA CYS A 257 -17.63 -24.24 0.97
C CYS A 257 -18.84 -23.78 0.14
N ASN A 258 -18.61 -23.16 -1.00
CA ASN A 258 -19.65 -22.68 -1.90
C ASN A 258 -20.53 -23.83 -2.46
N MET A 259 -19.93 -24.95 -2.88
CA MET A 259 -20.69 -26.13 -3.35
C MET A 259 -21.57 -26.74 -2.25
N ARG A 260 -21.07 -26.81 -1.01
CA ARG A 260 -21.86 -27.30 0.13
C ARG A 260 -23.02 -26.38 0.48
N PHE A 261 -22.87 -25.09 0.28
CA PHE A 261 -23.92 -24.11 0.53
C PHE A 261 -25.02 -24.08 -0.54
N LYS A 262 -24.69 -24.45 -1.77
CA LYS A 262 -25.69 -24.60 -2.85
C LYS A 262 -26.56 -25.85 -2.69
N SER A 263 -26.16 -26.83 -1.86
CA SER A 263 -26.99 -27.98 -1.60
C SER A 263 -28.01 -27.67 -0.51
N GLU A 264 -29.30 -27.76 -0.79
CA GLU A 264 -30.42 -27.49 0.10
C GLU A 264 -30.44 -28.36 1.39
N LYS A 265 -29.54 -29.33 1.51
CA LYS A 265 -29.48 -30.31 2.62
C LYS A 265 -28.55 -29.90 3.77
N THR A 266 -27.79 -28.82 3.65
CA THR A 266 -26.90 -28.35 4.72
C THR A 266 -27.53 -27.19 5.48
N ASN A 267 -27.57 -27.29 6.81
CA ASN A 267 -27.88 -26.16 7.68
C ASN A 267 -27.00 -24.98 7.25
N ASN A 268 -27.60 -23.85 6.86
CA ASN A 268 -26.96 -22.63 6.40
C ASN A 268 -26.13 -21.99 7.52
N LYS A 269 -24.96 -22.57 7.82
CA LYS A 269 -24.03 -22.10 8.86
C LYS A 269 -22.81 -21.49 8.21
N LEU A 270 -22.18 -20.54 8.89
CA LEU A 270 -20.95 -19.90 8.44
C LEU A 270 -19.72 -20.81 8.60
N TYR A 271 -19.80 -22.05 8.13
CA TYR A 271 -18.71 -23.06 8.24
C TYR A 271 -17.38 -22.60 7.66
N PHE A 272 -17.40 -21.73 6.67
CA PHE A 272 -16.17 -21.23 6.09
C PHE A 272 -15.34 -20.43 7.12
N ILE A 273 -15.98 -19.69 8.04
CA ILE A 273 -15.28 -18.97 9.11
C ILE A 273 -14.55 -19.94 10.03
N ASN A 274 -15.22 -21.00 10.44
CA ASN A 274 -14.60 -22.05 11.26
C ASN A 274 -13.42 -22.73 10.53
N GLN A 275 -13.58 -23.00 9.23
CA GLN A 275 -12.50 -23.57 8.42
C GLN A 275 -11.33 -22.59 8.26
N MET A 276 -11.59 -21.30 8.14
CA MET A 276 -10.53 -20.28 8.12
C MET A 276 -9.73 -20.31 9.42
N VAL A 277 -10.37 -20.27 10.57
CA VAL A 277 -9.71 -20.32 11.88
C VAL A 277 -8.86 -21.58 12.02
N TYR A 278 -9.42 -22.75 11.65
CA TYR A 278 -8.70 -24.00 11.70
C TYR A 278 -7.46 -24.00 10.78
N ARG A 279 -7.60 -23.53 9.54
CA ARG A 279 -6.47 -23.49 8.60
C ARG A 279 -5.41 -22.50 9.02
N MET A 280 -5.83 -21.33 9.49
CA MET A 280 -4.91 -20.34 10.00
C MET A 280 -4.09 -20.86 11.18
N SER A 281 -4.69 -21.67 12.09
CA SER A 281 -3.97 -22.26 13.22
C SER A 281 -2.88 -23.26 12.82
N ASN A 282 -2.95 -23.82 11.61
CA ASN A 282 -1.94 -24.72 11.05
C ASN A 282 -0.86 -24.03 10.21
N LEU A 283 -0.88 -22.71 10.10
CA LEU A 283 0.18 -21.92 9.47
C LEU A 283 1.13 -21.40 10.55
N ASP A 284 2.44 -21.51 10.34
CA ASP A 284 3.42 -21.07 11.31
C ASP A 284 3.74 -19.55 11.15
N ASP A 285 3.69 -19.04 9.91
CA ASP A 285 4.03 -17.66 9.59
C ASP A 285 2.83 -16.71 9.73
N ASP A 286 2.94 -15.70 10.60
CA ASP A 286 1.91 -14.72 10.85
C ASP A 286 1.59 -13.84 9.62
N LYS A 287 2.57 -13.58 8.75
CA LYS A 287 2.36 -12.85 7.50
C LYS A 287 1.51 -13.68 6.53
N LEU A 288 1.80 -14.97 6.41
CA LEU A 288 0.99 -15.90 5.61
C LEU A 288 -0.43 -16.03 6.14
N LYS A 289 -0.63 -16.06 7.47
CA LYS A 289 -1.97 -16.06 8.08
C LYS A 289 -2.79 -14.84 7.67
N ARG A 290 -2.17 -13.63 7.70
CA ARG A 290 -2.85 -12.38 7.27
C ARG A 290 -3.20 -12.40 5.79
N VAL A 291 -2.23 -12.76 4.95
CA VAL A 291 -2.46 -12.89 3.48
C VAL A 291 -3.61 -13.85 3.21
N PHE A 292 -3.65 -14.95 3.93
CA PHE A 292 -4.73 -15.91 3.85
C PHE A 292 -6.09 -15.31 4.17
N ILE A 293 -6.24 -14.73 5.34
CA ILE A 293 -7.51 -14.16 5.79
C ILE A 293 -7.99 -13.12 4.76
N ASN A 294 -7.11 -12.22 4.35
CA ASN A 294 -7.43 -11.18 3.38
C ASN A 294 -7.87 -11.78 2.03
N ASN A 295 -7.15 -12.75 1.52
CA ASN A 295 -7.48 -13.38 0.23
C ASN A 295 -8.83 -14.09 0.25
N VAL A 296 -9.22 -14.76 1.35
CA VAL A 296 -10.55 -15.38 1.45
C VAL A 296 -11.66 -14.36 1.30
N PHE A 297 -11.54 -13.18 1.91
CA PHE A 297 -12.54 -12.13 1.81
C PHE A 297 -12.50 -11.34 0.49
N LYS A 298 -11.36 -11.35 -0.22
CA LYS A 298 -11.20 -10.68 -1.53
C LYS A 298 -11.77 -11.49 -2.69
N ILE A 299 -11.84 -12.82 -2.59
CA ILE A 299 -12.17 -13.66 -3.74
C ILE A 299 -13.65 -13.65 -4.09
N ARG A 300 -13.93 -13.93 -5.37
CA ARG A 300 -15.27 -13.97 -5.96
C ARG A 300 -16.26 -14.84 -5.16
N TYR A 301 -15.84 -16.02 -4.72
CA TYR A 301 -16.69 -16.93 -3.96
C TYR A 301 -17.25 -16.32 -2.67
N PHE A 302 -16.46 -15.55 -1.93
CA PHE A 302 -16.99 -14.85 -0.75
C PHE A 302 -17.95 -13.72 -1.15
N ARG A 303 -17.63 -12.97 -2.20
CA ARG A 303 -18.47 -11.87 -2.69
C ARG A 303 -19.83 -12.34 -3.21
N GLU A 304 -19.90 -13.55 -3.77
CA GLU A 304 -21.11 -14.17 -4.32
C GLU A 304 -21.87 -15.04 -3.32
N LEU A 305 -21.35 -15.29 -2.11
CA LEU A 305 -22.04 -16.08 -1.10
C LEU A 305 -23.41 -15.44 -0.75
N PRO A 306 -24.52 -16.18 -0.76
CA PRO A 306 -25.83 -15.69 -0.39
C PRO A 306 -25.95 -15.57 1.15
N LEU A 307 -25.21 -14.62 1.75
CA LEU A 307 -25.08 -14.48 3.20
C LEU A 307 -26.43 -14.27 3.90
N GLU A 308 -27.43 -13.74 3.22
CA GLU A 308 -28.79 -13.57 3.72
C GLU A 308 -29.49 -14.88 4.09
N LYS A 309 -29.02 -16.01 3.56
CA LYS A 309 -29.55 -17.36 3.85
C LYS A 309 -28.88 -18.04 5.04
N PHE A 310 -27.86 -17.42 5.62
CA PHE A 310 -27.06 -18.04 6.66
C PHE A 310 -27.61 -17.76 8.05
N GLN A 311 -27.54 -18.75 8.93
CA GLN A 311 -27.75 -18.61 10.36
C GLN A 311 -26.42 -18.27 11.04
N VAL A 312 -26.45 -17.26 11.90
CA VAL A 312 -25.28 -16.83 12.69
C VAL A 312 -25.42 -17.34 14.12
N LYS A 313 -24.41 -18.03 14.61
CA LYS A 313 -24.34 -18.55 15.98
C LYS A 313 -23.36 -17.73 16.81
N GLU A 314 -23.41 -17.88 18.14
CA GLU A 314 -22.53 -17.12 19.05
C GLU A 314 -21.03 -17.32 18.74
N TYR A 315 -20.62 -18.54 18.46
CA TYR A 315 -19.22 -18.83 18.12
C TYR A 315 -18.76 -18.20 16.80
N ASP A 316 -19.66 -17.89 15.86
CA ASP A 316 -19.31 -17.21 14.61
C ASP A 316 -18.82 -15.78 14.88
N TYR A 317 -19.44 -15.08 15.83
CA TYR A 317 -19.00 -13.75 16.25
C TYR A 317 -17.62 -13.79 16.89
N HIS A 318 -17.36 -14.76 17.76
CA HIS A 318 -16.05 -14.92 18.40
C HIS A 318 -14.96 -15.23 17.37
N GLN A 319 -15.26 -16.08 16.41
CA GLN A 319 -14.33 -16.41 15.33
C GLN A 319 -14.08 -15.23 14.39
N LEU A 320 -15.10 -14.46 14.06
CA LEU A 320 -14.95 -13.20 13.29
C LEU A 320 -14.07 -12.19 14.04
N CYS A 321 -14.34 -11.96 15.33
CA CYS A 321 -13.48 -11.10 16.16
C CYS A 321 -12.01 -11.57 16.13
N PHE A 322 -11.79 -12.88 16.24
CA PHE A 322 -10.44 -13.45 16.18
C PHE A 322 -9.76 -13.19 14.83
N LEU A 323 -10.44 -13.41 13.70
CA LEU A 323 -9.91 -13.15 12.37
C LEU A 323 -9.63 -11.67 12.14
N MET A 324 -10.56 -10.78 12.52
CA MET A 324 -10.42 -9.33 12.38
C MET A 324 -9.32 -8.77 13.29
N ASN A 325 -9.13 -9.34 14.48
CA ASN A 325 -8.02 -8.97 15.35
C ASN A 325 -6.67 -9.37 14.77
N PHE A 326 -6.62 -10.55 14.13
CA PHE A 326 -5.39 -11.06 13.53
C PHE A 326 -5.05 -10.31 12.24
N SER A 327 -6.03 -10.04 11.38
CA SER A 327 -5.89 -9.26 10.16
C SER A 327 -6.94 -8.16 10.06
N PRO A 328 -6.68 -6.96 10.63
CA PRO A 328 -7.62 -5.84 10.56
C PRO A 328 -7.95 -5.39 9.13
N GLU A 329 -7.05 -5.55 8.17
CA GLU A 329 -7.31 -5.27 6.74
C GLU A 329 -8.53 -6.04 6.20
N ALA A 330 -8.78 -7.25 6.70
CA ALA A 330 -9.91 -8.08 6.28
C ALA A 330 -11.27 -7.39 6.48
N MET A 331 -11.35 -6.43 7.41
CA MET A 331 -12.56 -5.64 7.63
C MET A 331 -12.98 -4.85 6.38
N LEU A 332 -12.03 -4.35 5.61
CA LEU A 332 -12.31 -3.61 4.36
C LEU A 332 -13.11 -4.45 3.35
N TYR A 333 -12.92 -5.77 3.36
CA TYR A 333 -13.49 -6.69 2.37
C TYR A 333 -14.70 -7.47 2.86
N SER A 334 -15.06 -7.36 4.14
CA SER A 334 -16.04 -8.25 4.76
C SER A 334 -17.16 -7.55 5.53
N VAL A 335 -16.90 -6.41 6.20
CA VAL A 335 -17.87 -5.82 7.12
C VAL A 335 -19.14 -5.31 6.43
N ASP A 336 -19.03 -4.82 5.21
CA ASP A 336 -20.18 -4.41 4.38
C ASP A 336 -21.17 -5.56 4.19
N ARG A 337 -20.63 -6.74 3.83
CA ARG A 337 -21.41 -7.94 3.61
C ARG A 337 -22.08 -8.45 4.89
N PHE A 338 -21.36 -8.43 6.02
CA PHE A 338 -21.94 -8.79 7.31
C PHE A 338 -22.97 -7.78 7.80
N ALA A 339 -22.77 -6.49 7.56
CA ALA A 339 -23.72 -5.45 7.94
C ALA A 339 -25.06 -5.57 7.21
N GLU A 340 -25.08 -6.09 5.99
CA GLU A 340 -26.27 -6.31 5.17
C GLU A 340 -27.08 -7.57 5.58
N MET A 341 -26.48 -8.49 6.36
CA MET A 341 -27.14 -9.72 6.81
C MET A 341 -28.20 -9.43 7.89
N LYS A 342 -29.47 -9.72 7.62
CA LYS A 342 -30.57 -9.55 8.62
C LYS A 342 -30.38 -10.39 9.88
N ALA A 343 -29.76 -11.58 9.76
CA ALA A 343 -29.51 -12.49 10.88
C ALA A 343 -28.28 -12.08 11.71
N PHE A 344 -27.48 -11.12 11.26
CA PHE A 344 -26.25 -10.72 11.90
C PHE A 344 -26.54 -9.65 12.97
N LYS A 345 -26.28 -9.98 14.23
CA LYS A 345 -26.45 -9.10 15.37
C LYS A 345 -25.17 -8.30 15.61
N LYS A 346 -25.07 -7.15 14.96
CA LYS A 346 -23.88 -6.29 15.04
C LYS A 346 -23.50 -5.91 16.48
N GLU A 347 -24.47 -5.80 17.39
CA GLU A 347 -24.25 -5.48 18.81
C GLU A 347 -23.27 -6.45 19.50
N LYS A 348 -23.18 -7.68 19.00
CA LYS A 348 -22.23 -8.69 19.50
C LYS A 348 -20.76 -8.34 19.25
N LEU A 349 -20.48 -7.50 18.28
CA LEU A 349 -19.14 -7.06 17.95
C LEU A 349 -18.75 -5.72 18.62
N HIS A 350 -19.72 -4.98 19.17
CA HIS A 350 -19.50 -3.64 19.70
C HIS A 350 -18.35 -3.55 20.70
N HIS A 351 -18.33 -4.43 21.71
CA HIS A 351 -17.28 -4.45 22.73
C HIS A 351 -15.90 -4.72 22.13
N PHE A 352 -15.80 -5.65 21.17
CA PHE A 352 -14.57 -5.94 20.46
C PHE A 352 -14.02 -4.69 19.76
N PHE A 353 -14.85 -3.99 18.97
CA PHE A 353 -14.46 -2.77 18.27
C PHE A 353 -14.06 -1.65 19.24
N LYS A 354 -14.79 -1.47 20.32
CA LYS A 354 -14.49 -0.47 21.36
C LYS A 354 -13.09 -0.68 21.94
N VAL A 355 -12.76 -1.91 22.31
CA VAL A 355 -11.47 -2.23 22.93
C VAL A 355 -10.32 -2.12 21.90
N ARG A 356 -10.47 -2.71 20.73
CA ARG A 356 -9.41 -2.78 19.71
C ARG A 356 -9.11 -1.43 19.08
N TYR A 357 -10.14 -0.63 18.77
CA TYR A 357 -9.95 0.70 18.24
C TYR A 357 -9.16 1.59 19.21
N ARG A 358 -9.54 1.58 20.49
CA ARG A 358 -8.83 2.32 21.52
C ARG A 358 -7.37 1.87 21.69
N GLU A 359 -7.12 0.57 21.56
CA GLU A 359 -5.78 0.02 21.66
C GLU A 359 -4.90 0.46 20.48
N CYS A 360 -5.38 0.37 19.24
CA CYS A 360 -4.59 0.78 18.07
C CYS A 360 -4.34 2.30 18.06
N LEU A 361 -5.26 3.13 18.58
CA LEU A 361 -5.04 4.56 18.77
C LEU A 361 -3.89 4.83 19.74
N LYS A 362 -3.87 4.16 20.90
CA LYS A 362 -2.79 4.32 21.88
C LYS A 362 -1.43 3.87 21.39
N LYS A 363 -1.39 2.90 20.46
CA LYS A 363 -0.15 2.35 19.90
C LYS A 363 0.29 3.06 18.61
N ASN A 364 -0.48 3.99 18.10
CA ASN A 364 -0.25 4.67 16.80
C ASN A 364 -0.10 3.71 15.62
N TYR A 365 -0.98 2.72 15.52
CA TYR A 365 -1.06 1.80 14.40
C TYR A 365 -1.98 2.39 13.31
N ASN A 366 -1.44 3.33 12.50
CA ASN A 366 -2.23 4.21 11.64
C ASN A 366 -3.11 3.46 10.64
N GLU A 367 -2.58 2.41 10.02
CA GLU A 367 -3.30 1.58 9.08
C GLU A 367 -4.49 0.87 9.75
N GLU A 368 -4.25 0.23 10.90
CA GLU A 368 -5.29 -0.46 11.65
C GLU A 368 -6.35 0.51 12.18
N GLN A 369 -5.95 1.72 12.58
CA GLN A 369 -6.88 2.78 13.00
C GLN A 369 -7.90 3.10 11.92
N LEU A 370 -7.48 3.19 10.65
CA LEU A 370 -8.39 3.44 9.52
C LEU A 370 -9.33 2.26 9.27
N TYR A 371 -8.83 1.03 9.38
CA TYR A 371 -9.64 -0.17 9.15
C TYR A 371 -10.70 -0.34 10.23
N TYR A 372 -10.34 -0.12 11.50
CA TYR A 372 -11.31 -0.11 12.61
C TYR A 372 -12.31 1.04 12.46
N PHE A 373 -11.86 2.24 12.12
CA PHE A 373 -12.76 3.39 11.89
C PHE A 373 -13.77 3.08 10.78
N TYR A 374 -13.31 2.53 9.65
CA TYR A 374 -14.19 2.11 8.56
C TYR A 374 -15.25 1.11 9.02
N ALA A 375 -14.84 0.04 9.71
CA ALA A 375 -15.76 -0.98 10.20
C ALA A 375 -16.77 -0.43 11.23
N ILE A 376 -16.31 0.40 12.16
CA ILE A 376 -17.14 1.09 13.16
C ILE A 376 -18.17 1.97 12.46
N SER A 377 -17.78 2.70 11.42
CA SER A 377 -18.68 3.56 10.63
C SER A 377 -19.73 2.74 9.87
N ILE A 378 -19.34 1.62 9.23
CA ILE A 378 -20.27 0.72 8.52
C ILE A 378 -21.29 0.08 9.49
N PHE A 379 -20.86 -0.33 10.69
CA PHE A 379 -21.78 -0.88 11.69
C PHE A 379 -22.60 0.18 12.44
N GLY A 380 -22.21 1.46 12.35
CA GLY A 380 -22.90 2.59 12.97
C GLY A 380 -22.70 2.70 14.48
N TYR A 381 -21.48 2.37 14.99
CA TYR A 381 -21.16 2.52 16.42
C TYR A 381 -20.62 3.94 16.71
N SER A 382 -21.48 4.94 16.62
CA SER A 382 -21.14 6.35 16.79
C SER A 382 -20.56 6.68 18.19
N ASP A 383 -21.01 5.97 19.21
CA ASP A 383 -20.51 6.13 20.58
C ASP A 383 -19.01 5.81 20.71
N ILE A 384 -18.52 4.78 19.97
CA ILE A 384 -17.08 4.45 19.95
C ILE A 384 -16.27 5.58 19.32
N ILE A 385 -16.79 6.17 18.24
CA ILE A 385 -16.13 7.31 17.56
C ILE A 385 -16.02 8.50 18.51
N GLU A 386 -17.15 8.88 19.13
CA GLU A 386 -17.24 10.03 20.03
C GLU A 386 -16.34 9.88 21.27
N GLU A 387 -16.34 8.71 21.91
CA GLU A 387 -15.51 8.44 23.10
C GLU A 387 -14.00 8.55 22.84
N ASN A 388 -13.54 8.38 21.61
CA ASN A 388 -12.12 8.34 21.29
C ASN A 388 -11.59 9.61 20.62
N LYS A 389 -12.38 10.67 20.45
CA LYS A 389 -11.98 11.91 19.76
C LYS A 389 -10.67 12.53 20.29
N GLY A 390 -10.49 12.59 21.60
CA GLY A 390 -9.27 13.14 22.19
C GLY A 390 -8.02 12.29 21.91
N LEU A 391 -8.17 10.96 21.75
CA LEU A 391 -7.07 10.10 21.33
C LEU A 391 -6.75 10.26 19.86
N VAL A 392 -7.77 10.45 19.01
CA VAL A 392 -7.58 10.70 17.58
C VAL A 392 -6.91 12.02 17.33
N ALA A 393 -7.31 13.11 17.98
CA ALA A 393 -6.68 14.41 17.83
C ALA A 393 -5.18 14.39 18.17
N LYS A 394 -4.77 13.54 19.13
CA LYS A 394 -3.38 13.37 19.58
C LYS A 394 -2.64 12.25 18.82
N SER A 395 -3.30 11.55 17.92
CA SER A 395 -2.66 10.55 17.07
C SER A 395 -1.84 11.27 15.98
N ASN A 396 -0.91 10.57 15.37
CA ASN A 396 -0.19 11.07 14.20
C ASN A 396 -0.84 10.60 12.89
N ASN A 397 -2.11 10.15 12.93
CA ASN A 397 -2.85 9.69 11.76
C ASN A 397 -3.65 10.84 11.13
N GLN A 398 -3.00 11.61 10.28
CA GLN A 398 -3.61 12.79 9.66
C GLN A 398 -4.84 12.45 8.79
N ILE A 399 -4.89 11.25 8.20
CA ILE A 399 -6.06 10.81 7.41
C ILE A 399 -7.26 10.60 8.34
N LEU A 400 -7.06 9.92 9.47
CA LEU A 400 -8.13 9.71 10.45
C LEU A 400 -8.60 11.02 11.08
N ILE A 401 -7.67 11.92 11.43
CA ILE A 401 -7.99 13.26 11.92
C ILE A 401 -8.86 14.01 10.92
N SER A 402 -8.57 13.90 9.62
CA SER A 402 -9.34 14.53 8.55
C SER A 402 -10.80 14.01 8.48
N TYR A 403 -11.03 12.73 8.77
CA TYR A 403 -12.37 12.19 8.89
C TYR A 403 -13.14 12.79 10.08
N TYR A 404 -12.48 12.93 11.23
CA TYR A 404 -13.09 13.54 12.41
C TYR A 404 -13.39 15.03 12.21
N LEU A 405 -12.55 15.75 11.47
CA LEU A 405 -12.81 17.15 11.08
C LEU A 405 -14.02 17.24 10.15
N ARG A 406 -14.08 16.41 9.11
CA ARG A 406 -15.18 16.38 8.13
C ARG A 406 -16.53 16.13 8.81
N ASP A 407 -16.58 15.16 9.72
CA ASP A 407 -17.81 14.72 10.36
C ASP A 407 -18.14 15.54 11.61
N ASN A 408 -17.38 16.65 11.86
CA ASN A 408 -17.54 17.58 12.98
C ASN A 408 -17.57 16.86 14.36
N LEU A 409 -16.68 15.89 14.55
CA LEU A 409 -16.63 15.05 15.75
C LEU A 409 -15.76 15.62 16.87
N PHE A 410 -14.88 16.57 16.54
CA PHE A 410 -14.01 17.22 17.53
C PHE A 410 -14.74 18.33 18.29
N GLY A 411 -14.44 18.43 19.60
CA GLY A 411 -14.84 19.57 20.40
C GLY A 411 -13.82 20.72 20.31
N GLN A 412 -14.10 21.81 21.00
CA GLN A 412 -13.25 23.02 20.96
C GLN A 412 -11.83 22.75 21.46
N GLU A 413 -11.63 21.85 22.42
CA GLU A 413 -10.29 21.50 22.92
C GLU A 413 -9.44 20.85 21.84
N GLU A 414 -10.00 19.85 21.13
CA GLU A 414 -9.30 19.15 20.06
C GLU A 414 -9.01 20.08 18.90
N ILE A 415 -9.97 20.93 18.50
CA ILE A 415 -9.75 21.93 17.44
C ILE A 415 -8.63 22.92 17.82
N ASN A 416 -8.64 23.42 19.05
CA ASN A 416 -7.59 24.33 19.53
C ASN A 416 -6.22 23.63 19.56
N PHE A 417 -6.18 22.34 19.95
CA PHE A 417 -4.96 21.56 19.88
C PHE A 417 -4.42 21.46 18.44
N LEU A 418 -5.29 21.12 17.46
CA LEU A 418 -4.90 20.99 16.07
C LEU A 418 -4.45 22.31 15.45
N LYS A 419 -5.09 23.46 15.81
CA LYS A 419 -4.67 24.80 15.36
C LYS A 419 -3.27 25.20 15.81
N ASN A 420 -2.73 24.56 16.85
CA ASN A 420 -1.36 24.79 17.30
C ASN A 420 -0.30 23.99 16.53
N LEU A 421 -0.74 23.02 15.72
CA LEU A 421 0.14 22.16 14.90
C LEU A 421 0.38 22.83 13.54
N THR A 422 1.27 23.83 13.50
CA THR A 422 1.58 24.61 12.29
C THR A 422 2.82 24.11 11.53
N ASP A 423 3.45 23.01 11.97
CA ASP A 423 4.60 22.45 11.29
C ASP A 423 4.22 21.83 9.95
N GLU A 424 5.14 21.90 8.99
CA GLU A 424 4.93 21.48 7.61
C GLU A 424 4.54 20.00 7.50
N GLU A 425 5.01 19.16 8.42
CA GLU A 425 4.63 17.73 8.45
C GLU A 425 3.12 17.48 8.70
N TYR A 426 2.37 18.51 9.13
CA TYR A 426 0.92 18.40 9.37
C TYR A 426 0.06 18.91 8.22
N TRP A 427 0.63 19.18 7.04
CA TRP A 427 -0.06 19.78 5.90
C TRP A 427 -1.35 19.07 5.50
N PHE A 428 -1.42 17.75 5.60
CA PHE A 428 -2.58 16.99 5.18
C PHE A 428 -3.80 17.22 6.09
N GLN A 429 -3.62 17.10 7.41
CA GLN A 429 -4.68 17.41 8.37
C GLN A 429 -5.01 18.90 8.41
N ASN A 430 -4.02 19.79 8.24
CA ASN A 430 -4.21 21.22 8.24
C ASN A 430 -5.01 21.70 7.03
N TYR A 431 -4.85 21.05 5.88
CA TYR A 431 -5.72 21.28 4.72
C TYR A 431 -7.20 21.03 5.08
N HIS A 432 -7.52 19.93 5.73
CA HIS A 432 -8.88 19.62 6.13
C HIS A 432 -9.35 20.44 7.33
N LEU A 433 -8.43 20.86 8.22
CA LEU A 433 -8.76 21.78 9.29
C LEU A 433 -9.25 23.14 8.74
N ILE A 434 -8.62 23.65 7.68
CA ILE A 434 -9.09 24.86 6.99
C ILE A 434 -10.43 24.57 6.29
N LEU A 435 -10.49 23.52 5.48
CA LEU A 435 -11.66 23.17 4.67
C LEU A 435 -12.94 23.07 5.48
N TYR A 436 -12.86 22.51 6.69
CA TYR A 436 -14.03 22.27 7.55
C TYR A 436 -14.20 23.28 8.69
N SER A 437 -13.42 24.38 8.71
CA SER A 437 -13.54 25.45 9.67
C SER A 437 -14.04 26.73 9.01
N SER A 438 -15.26 27.15 9.31
CA SER A 438 -15.80 28.42 8.80
C SER A 438 -14.93 29.63 9.20
N GLU A 439 -14.34 29.61 10.40
CA GLU A 439 -13.44 30.67 10.88
C GLU A 439 -12.18 30.78 10.01
N LEU A 440 -11.52 29.65 9.68
CA LEU A 440 -10.30 29.64 8.86
C LEU A 440 -10.61 29.90 7.38
N MET A 441 -11.78 29.50 6.90
CA MET A 441 -12.23 29.79 5.53
C MET A 441 -12.59 31.26 5.32
N ASN A 442 -12.94 32.03 6.36
CA ASN A 442 -13.21 33.47 6.24
C ASN A 442 -11.95 34.28 5.84
N ASP A 443 -10.76 33.81 6.22
CA ASP A 443 -9.48 34.38 5.78
C ASP A 443 -8.60 33.24 5.23
N ILE A 444 -8.98 32.76 4.07
CA ILE A 444 -8.39 31.58 3.44
C ILE A 444 -6.91 31.78 3.10
N GLU A 445 -6.52 32.98 2.64
CA GLU A 445 -5.13 33.27 2.26
C GLU A 445 -4.21 33.28 3.49
N ALA A 446 -4.63 33.91 4.58
CA ALA A 446 -3.87 33.90 5.83
C ALA A 446 -3.80 32.50 6.43
N SER A 447 -4.87 31.71 6.31
CA SER A 447 -4.90 30.33 6.77
C SER A 447 -3.95 29.44 5.96
N ILE A 448 -3.95 29.55 4.63
CA ILE A 448 -3.01 28.83 3.77
C ILE A 448 -1.57 29.23 4.10
N GLU A 449 -1.31 30.51 4.26
CA GLU A 449 0.02 31.03 4.60
C GLU A 449 0.56 30.43 5.90
N ASN A 450 -0.29 30.33 6.90
CA ASN A 450 0.10 29.87 8.23
C ASN A 450 0.26 28.33 8.31
N PHE A 451 -0.55 27.56 7.55
CA PHE A 451 -0.67 26.13 7.74
C PHE A 451 -0.18 25.26 6.58
N LEU A 452 -0.11 25.80 5.34
CA LEU A 452 0.09 24.98 4.13
C LEU A 452 1.25 25.41 3.26
N ILE A 453 1.73 26.65 3.36
CA ILE A 453 2.88 27.10 2.56
C ILE A 453 4.16 26.42 3.08
N PRO A 454 4.94 25.76 2.21
CA PRO A 454 6.18 25.11 2.65
C PRO A 454 7.16 26.11 3.28
N LYS A 455 7.70 25.78 4.46
CA LYS A 455 8.61 26.65 5.22
C LYS A 455 9.89 27.02 4.47
N THR A 456 10.38 26.14 3.62
CA THR A 456 11.54 26.41 2.75
C THR A 456 11.34 27.60 1.83
N VAL A 457 10.11 27.88 1.42
CA VAL A 457 9.78 29.11 0.66
C VAL A 457 9.99 30.35 1.51
N VAL A 458 9.65 30.29 2.79
CA VAL A 458 9.77 31.39 3.75
C VAL A 458 11.25 31.63 4.13
N LEU A 459 12.01 30.55 4.36
CA LEU A 459 13.40 30.65 4.84
C LEU A 459 14.41 31.07 3.76
N SER A 460 14.12 30.80 2.48
CA SER A 460 15.05 31.12 1.38
C SER A 460 15.12 32.59 1.05
N GLN A 461 15.05 33.52 2.02
CA GLN A 461 14.95 34.96 1.84
C GLN A 461 16.11 35.69 1.10
N CYS A 462 17.08 34.99 0.51
CA CYS A 462 18.24 35.60 -0.14
C CYS A 462 18.07 35.94 -1.64
N ASN A 463 17.08 35.42 -2.38
CA ASN A 463 16.84 35.74 -3.80
C ASN A 463 15.36 36.10 -4.06
N LYS A 464 15.08 37.39 -4.22
CA LYS A 464 13.73 37.97 -4.25
C LYS A 464 12.84 37.50 -5.43
N GLN A 465 13.38 37.19 -6.60
CA GLN A 465 12.61 36.95 -7.81
C GLN A 465 12.10 35.50 -7.95
N SER A 466 12.89 34.52 -7.54
CA SER A 466 12.53 33.09 -7.58
C SER A 466 11.53 32.67 -6.50
N LYS A 467 11.29 33.52 -5.51
CA LYS A 467 10.49 33.23 -4.31
C LYS A 467 9.01 33.52 -4.43
N SER A 468 8.69 34.61 -5.11
CA SER A 468 7.30 35.02 -5.29
C SER A 468 6.54 33.92 -6.04
N ASN A 469 7.14 33.36 -7.10
CA ASN A 469 6.48 32.34 -7.93
C ASN A 469 6.16 31.07 -7.17
N LYS A 470 7.11 30.50 -6.41
CA LYS A 470 6.86 29.25 -5.67
C LYS A 470 5.74 29.40 -4.65
N ARG A 471 5.77 30.47 -3.85
CA ARG A 471 4.71 30.73 -2.88
C ARG A 471 3.35 30.92 -3.56
N GLU A 472 3.30 31.67 -4.65
CA GLU A 472 2.09 31.90 -5.42
C GLU A 472 1.51 30.62 -6.00
N GLU A 473 2.35 29.69 -6.47
CA GLU A 473 1.91 28.41 -7.01
C GLU A 473 1.25 27.50 -5.93
N TYR A 474 1.87 27.37 -4.74
CA TYR A 474 1.24 26.63 -3.65
C TYR A 474 -0.01 27.33 -3.14
N MET A 475 0.02 28.66 -3.01
CA MET A 475 -1.14 29.46 -2.62
C MET A 475 -2.30 29.22 -3.59
N LYS A 476 -2.04 29.32 -4.89
CA LYS A 476 -3.05 29.10 -5.94
C LYS A 476 -3.62 27.69 -5.89
N PHE A 477 -2.77 26.66 -5.79
CA PHE A 477 -3.22 25.27 -5.71
C PHE A 477 -4.14 25.03 -4.52
N TYR A 478 -3.71 25.42 -3.32
CA TYR A 478 -4.53 25.21 -2.12
C TYR A 478 -5.79 26.06 -2.12
N LYS A 479 -5.70 27.33 -2.50
CA LYS A 479 -6.85 28.24 -2.56
C LYS A 479 -7.94 27.73 -3.50
N THR A 480 -7.56 27.35 -4.73
CA THR A 480 -8.51 26.80 -5.71
C THR A 480 -9.25 25.59 -5.16
N ASN A 481 -8.53 24.66 -4.54
CA ASN A 481 -9.14 23.43 -4.01
C ASN A 481 -10.02 23.67 -2.76
N LEU A 482 -9.61 24.60 -1.89
CA LEU A 482 -10.39 24.95 -0.71
C LEU A 482 -11.67 25.73 -1.08
N GLU A 483 -11.60 26.69 -1.99
CA GLU A 483 -12.75 27.46 -2.49
C GLU A 483 -13.76 26.57 -3.23
N ASN A 484 -13.29 25.50 -3.88
CA ASN A 484 -14.14 24.52 -4.56
C ASN A 484 -14.48 23.32 -3.67
N GLU A 485 -14.28 23.42 -2.37
CA GLU A 485 -14.62 22.40 -1.35
C GLU A 485 -14.07 20.98 -1.69
N LYS A 486 -12.88 20.89 -2.28
CA LYS A 486 -12.26 19.62 -2.68
C LYS A 486 -11.57 18.93 -1.50
N ALA A 487 -12.17 17.89 -0.97
CA ALA A 487 -11.53 17.07 0.06
C ALA A 487 -10.53 16.08 -0.53
N ILE A 488 -9.39 15.89 0.16
CA ILE A 488 -8.37 14.88 -0.21
C ILE A 488 -8.80 13.47 0.24
N ILE A 489 -9.74 13.38 1.18
CA ILE A 489 -10.32 12.11 1.67
C ILE A 489 -11.66 11.83 1.02
N ARG A 490 -12.00 10.54 0.87
CA ARG A 490 -13.33 10.10 0.40
C ARG A 490 -14.30 9.97 1.56
N GLU A 491 -15.57 10.14 1.28
CA GLU A 491 -16.62 9.74 2.23
C GLU A 491 -16.69 8.21 2.34
N ILE A 492 -17.05 7.71 3.52
CA ILE A 492 -17.09 6.26 3.80
C ILE A 492 -17.96 5.46 2.83
N PRO A 493 -19.14 5.94 2.37
CA PRO A 493 -19.91 5.24 1.35
C PRO A 493 -19.11 5.04 0.04
N PHE A 494 -18.39 6.08 -0.43
CA PHE A 494 -17.56 5.99 -1.64
C PHE A 494 -16.32 5.13 -1.43
N VAL A 495 -15.76 5.03 -0.21
CA VAL A 495 -14.69 4.07 0.11
C VAL A 495 -15.17 2.65 -0.14
N LYS A 496 -16.39 2.29 0.28
CA LYS A 496 -17.02 0.99 0.04
C LYS A 496 -17.13 0.70 -1.47
N GLU A 497 -17.57 1.66 -2.26
CA GLU A 497 -17.71 1.54 -3.72
C GLU A 497 -16.37 1.28 -4.40
N VAL A 498 -15.37 2.09 -4.09
CA VAL A 498 -14.01 1.95 -4.66
C VAL A 498 -13.36 0.61 -4.30
N ILE A 499 -13.57 0.12 -3.07
CA ILE A 499 -13.09 -1.22 -2.69
C ILE A 499 -13.79 -2.29 -3.53
N SER A 500 -15.09 -2.17 -3.78
CA SER A 500 -15.85 -3.13 -4.60
C SER A 500 -15.34 -3.12 -6.05
N GLU A 501 -15.16 -1.96 -6.66
CA GLU A 501 -14.58 -1.80 -8.01
C GLU A 501 -13.17 -2.40 -8.11
N TYR A 502 -12.32 -2.12 -7.12
CA TYR A 502 -10.97 -2.69 -7.05
C TYR A 502 -11.00 -4.22 -7.02
N LEU A 503 -11.87 -4.83 -6.23
CA LEU A 503 -12.01 -6.28 -6.13
C LEU A 503 -12.52 -6.89 -7.45
N GLU A 504 -13.42 -6.23 -8.15
CA GLU A 504 -13.90 -6.66 -9.48
C GLU A 504 -12.80 -6.61 -10.53
N LEU A 505 -11.99 -5.53 -10.54
CA LEU A 505 -10.83 -5.43 -11.44
C LEU A 505 -9.83 -6.54 -11.19
N LYS A 506 -9.50 -6.81 -9.91
CA LYS A 506 -8.57 -7.90 -9.53
C LYS A 506 -9.10 -9.28 -9.92
N MET A 507 -10.40 -9.51 -9.88
CA MET A 507 -11.02 -10.75 -10.32
C MET A 507 -10.89 -10.93 -11.84
N LYS A 508 -11.19 -9.88 -12.62
CA LYS A 508 -11.07 -9.91 -14.09
C LYS A 508 -9.63 -10.14 -14.55
N GLU A 509 -8.65 -9.50 -13.90
CA GLU A 509 -7.23 -9.75 -14.17
C GLU A 509 -6.86 -11.23 -13.95
N SER A 510 -7.30 -11.80 -12.84
CA SER A 510 -7.01 -13.21 -12.52
C SER A 510 -7.64 -14.16 -13.55
N GLU A 511 -8.89 -13.91 -13.96
CA GLU A 511 -9.57 -14.73 -14.97
C GLU A 511 -8.84 -14.68 -16.31
N LYS A 512 -8.45 -13.50 -16.79
CA LYS A 512 -7.72 -13.32 -18.04
C LYS A 512 -6.38 -14.05 -18.04
N MET A 513 -5.62 -13.99 -16.94
CA MET A 513 -4.34 -14.68 -16.85
C MET A 513 -4.46 -16.20 -16.95
N PHE A 514 -5.53 -16.78 -16.39
CA PHE A 514 -5.75 -18.24 -16.51
C PHE A 514 -6.16 -18.64 -17.91
N GLU A 515 -6.96 -17.85 -18.61
CA GLU A 515 -7.31 -18.09 -20.01
C GLU A 515 -6.09 -18.01 -20.94
N ASP A 516 -5.17 -17.08 -20.68
CA ASP A 516 -3.93 -16.96 -21.45
C ASP A 516 -2.94 -18.10 -21.13
N SER A 517 -2.87 -18.58 -19.87
CA SER A 517 -2.00 -19.72 -19.51
C SER A 517 -2.43 -21.05 -20.14
N ASP A 518 -3.72 -21.25 -20.33
CA ASP A 518 -4.23 -22.46 -21.00
C ASP A 518 -3.85 -22.49 -22.51
N LYS A 519 -3.58 -21.33 -23.13
CA LYS A 519 -3.07 -21.24 -24.52
C LYS A 519 -1.59 -21.56 -24.66
N TRP A 520 -0.81 -21.57 -23.58
CA TRP A 520 0.62 -21.91 -23.60
C TRP A 520 0.87 -23.39 -23.33
N GLY A 521 -0.19 -24.18 -23.08
CA GLY A 521 -0.16 -25.63 -22.87
C GLY A 521 -0.47 -26.47 -24.11
N GLU A 522 -0.77 -25.82 -25.26
CA GLU A 522 -0.85 -26.41 -26.59
C GLU A 522 0.41 -26.08 -27.41
#